data_8dc559d8f1622ded9d439779e5563937
#
_entry.id   8dc559d8f1622ded9d439779e5563937
#
_cell.length_a   1.000
_cell.length_b   1.000
_cell.length_c   1.000
_cell.angle_alpha   90.00
_cell.angle_beta   90.00
_cell.angle_gamma   90.00
#
_symmetry.space_group_name_H-M   'P 1'
#
loop_
_entity.id
_entity.type
_entity.pdbx_description
1 polymer ?
#
loop_
_entity_poly.entity_id
_entity_poly.type
_entity_poly.pdbx_seq_one_letter_code
_entity_poly.pdbx_strand_id
1 'polypeptide(L)'
;MNYFGKIFTAAAALVLCCTNIFAQEQNPADTAASAKPAFPEDAPILRQDGAQKLYYIRDVNIHGVQYLNPDILKSSAGLIPGDSIYLPSNFIANAISRLWSQRFFSDVKIGAEIEGDSLDLEVFLKERPRVNNWDFEGISKGKKKDLLEKLKLKRGSELSDYVIDKNQKLIKAYWSEKGFRNTEVSTRITNDTLRPQMVNVTFLIDRKHKVKIGKINFTGNEQFKDKRLRRTFKKTHQKSINFFRGTKLNESDYENDKDLLIDFYNSKGYRNATIVSDSIYPISDKRLAIDLDISEGNKYYIRNVSWVGNSVYETDDLQRMFGVNKGDTYDKKSMHKRLGIGKETDPEAMSVSSLYQNKGYLMSQIEPAETIIGADSIDIEVKVFEGKQFTINEVGITGNQRVDDEVIRRELYTRPGELYDRSLLMQTIRTLGSLGHFNPEAIMPDIKPVSNELVNVNWPLEEQASDQFNIAGGWGSGT
;
A
#
# COMPACT_ATOMS: atom_id res chain seq x y z
N MET A 1 -59.01 -29.18 26.75
CA MET A 1 -60.07 -28.17 26.91
C MET A 1 -59.72 -27.07 25.91
N ASN A 2 -60.38 -27.18 24.79
CA ASN A 2 -61.47 -26.33 24.32
C ASN A 2 -60.98 -24.91 23.99
N TYR A 3 -61.22 -24.26 22.87
CA TYR A 3 -62.08 -24.49 21.67
C TYR A 3 -61.73 -23.40 20.64
N PHE A 4 -61.74 -23.78 19.36
CA PHE A 4 -62.44 -23.12 18.23
C PHE A 4 -62.13 -21.63 17.97
N GLY A 5 -62.05 -21.15 16.76
CA GLY A 5 -62.38 -21.70 15.43
C GLY A 5 -62.41 -20.53 14.46
N LYS A 6 -62.07 -20.81 13.23
CA LYS A 6 -62.76 -20.54 11.96
C LYS A 6 -63.36 -19.13 11.79
N ILE A 7 -63.34 -18.47 10.63
CA ILE A 7 -63.85 -18.79 9.27
C ILE A 7 -63.47 -17.60 8.35
N PHE A 8 -62.92 -17.87 7.15
CA PHE A 8 -63.41 -17.54 5.80
C PHE A 8 -64.16 -16.20 5.60
N THR A 9 -63.82 -15.39 4.58
CA THR A 9 -64.40 -15.43 3.23
C THR A 9 -63.77 -14.43 2.28
N ALA A 10 -63.70 -14.85 1.05
CA ALA A 10 -63.35 -14.12 -0.17
C ALA A 10 -64.50 -13.25 -0.69
N ALA A 11 -64.18 -12.26 -1.52
CA ALA A 11 -64.96 -11.79 -2.70
C ALA A 11 -64.27 -10.52 -3.17
N ALA A 12 -63.63 -10.47 -4.31
CA ALA A 12 -64.14 -10.34 -5.68
C ALA A 12 -64.54 -8.89 -6.08
N ALA A 13 -63.70 -8.36 -6.95
CA ALA A 13 -63.94 -7.52 -8.11
C ALA A 13 -65.00 -6.37 -8.07
N LEU A 14 -64.58 -5.17 -8.45
CA LEU A 14 -65.30 -4.44 -9.47
C LEU A 14 -64.39 -3.36 -10.16
N VAL A 15 -64.31 -3.47 -11.46
CA VAL A 15 -63.80 -2.51 -12.43
C VAL A 15 -64.75 -1.33 -12.49
N LEU A 16 -64.24 -0.10 -12.44
CA LEU A 16 -64.95 1.04 -13.04
C LEU A 16 -63.98 2.00 -13.70
N CYS A 17 -64.02 2.01 -15.02
CA CYS A 17 -63.53 3.08 -15.89
C CYS A 17 -64.20 4.40 -15.54
N CYS A 18 -63.41 5.44 -15.38
CA CYS A 18 -63.89 6.81 -15.67
C CYS A 18 -62.82 7.52 -16.50
N THR A 19 -63.11 7.59 -17.78
CA THR A 19 -62.52 8.50 -18.75
C THR A 19 -62.88 9.92 -18.37
N ASN A 20 -61.88 10.77 -18.23
CA ASN A 20 -62.07 12.21 -18.40
C ASN A 20 -61.06 12.74 -19.40
N ILE A 21 -61.62 13.03 -20.55
CA ILE A 21 -61.05 13.84 -21.63
C ILE A 21 -60.99 15.28 -21.12
N PHE A 22 -59.80 15.85 -21.08
CA PHE A 22 -59.62 17.28 -21.16
C PHE A 22 -58.79 17.63 -22.38
N ALA A 23 -59.40 18.48 -23.16
CA ALA A 23 -58.95 18.92 -24.45
C ALA A 23 -57.65 19.70 -24.38
N GLN A 24 -56.93 19.46 -25.37
CA GLN A 24 -55.76 20.08 -25.91
C GLN A 24 -56.03 21.53 -26.32
N GLU A 25 -55.23 22.45 -25.83
CA GLU A 25 -54.96 23.69 -26.52
C GLU A 25 -53.54 23.63 -27.08
N GLN A 26 -53.47 23.44 -28.39
CA GLN A 26 -52.26 23.60 -29.18
C GLN A 26 -51.95 25.08 -29.33
N ASN A 27 -50.77 25.48 -28.90
CA ASN A 27 -50.15 26.71 -29.33
C ASN A 27 -49.06 26.37 -30.35
N PRO A 28 -49.19 26.78 -31.60
CA PRO A 28 -48.17 26.53 -32.62
C PRO A 28 -47.24 27.75 -32.68
N ALA A 29 -46.09 27.65 -32.07
CA ALA A 29 -44.86 28.36 -32.44
C ALA A 29 -43.78 28.13 -31.39
N ASP A 30 -43.08 27.00 -31.49
CA ASP A 30 -41.72 26.97 -31.06
C ASP A 30 -40.90 26.19 -32.09
N THR A 31 -40.10 26.95 -32.72
CA THR A 31 -39.05 26.68 -33.67
C THR A 31 -38.35 25.36 -33.43
N ALA A 32 -38.16 24.62 -34.49
CA ALA A 32 -37.33 23.44 -34.61
C ALA A 32 -35.96 23.66 -33.93
N ALA A 33 -35.86 23.26 -32.68
CA ALA A 33 -34.59 22.95 -32.08
C ALA A 33 -34.10 21.67 -32.77
N SER A 34 -33.08 21.82 -33.62
CA SER A 34 -32.32 20.76 -34.24
C SER A 34 -32.11 19.64 -33.23
N ALA A 35 -32.77 18.51 -33.43
CA ALA A 35 -32.51 17.31 -32.65
C ALA A 35 -31.01 16.98 -32.79
N LYS A 36 -30.27 17.07 -31.70
CA LYS A 36 -28.88 16.62 -31.67
C LYS A 36 -28.87 15.16 -32.17
N PRO A 37 -28.05 14.82 -33.17
CA PRO A 37 -27.99 13.45 -33.66
C PRO A 37 -27.68 12.52 -32.49
N ALA A 38 -28.60 11.60 -32.23
CA ALA A 38 -28.43 10.57 -31.24
C ALA A 38 -27.22 9.70 -31.64
N PHE A 39 -26.48 9.26 -30.67
CA PHE A 39 -25.35 8.34 -30.89
C PHE A 39 -25.92 7.08 -31.57
N PRO A 40 -25.55 6.75 -32.84
CA PRO A 40 -26.23 5.68 -33.56
C PRO A 40 -25.80 4.32 -32.93
N GLU A 41 -26.81 3.57 -32.45
CA GLU A 41 -26.57 2.19 -31.99
C GLU A 41 -26.21 1.26 -33.16
N ASP A 42 -26.64 1.60 -34.40
CA ASP A 42 -26.50 0.81 -35.63
C ASP A 42 -25.72 1.56 -36.73
N ALA A 43 -24.55 2.11 -36.44
CA ALA A 43 -23.72 2.67 -37.51
C ALA A 43 -23.26 1.54 -38.46
N PRO A 44 -23.38 1.68 -39.79
CA PRO A 44 -22.97 0.63 -40.72
C PRO A 44 -21.50 0.32 -40.56
N ILE A 45 -21.19 -0.94 -40.23
CA ILE A 45 -19.83 -1.45 -40.08
C ILE A 45 -19.20 -1.51 -41.49
N LEU A 46 -18.16 -0.74 -41.72
CA LEU A 46 -17.35 -0.87 -42.92
C LEU A 46 -16.75 -2.29 -42.96
N ARG A 47 -17.30 -3.16 -43.84
CA ARG A 47 -16.76 -4.50 -44.04
C ARG A 47 -15.38 -4.40 -44.68
N GLN A 48 -14.41 -5.09 -44.11
CA GLN A 48 -13.02 -5.10 -44.58
C GLN A 48 -12.77 -6.08 -45.74
N ASP A 49 -13.80 -6.67 -46.31
CA ASP A 49 -13.71 -7.69 -47.35
C ASP A 49 -13.85 -7.05 -48.73
N GLY A 50 -12.73 -6.82 -49.40
CA GLY A 50 -12.73 -6.30 -50.75
C GLY A 50 -11.35 -5.84 -51.25
N ALA A 51 -11.25 -5.60 -52.56
CA ALA A 51 -10.04 -4.98 -53.15
C ALA A 51 -9.90 -3.53 -52.63
N GLN A 52 -8.70 -3.12 -52.26
CA GLN A 52 -8.41 -1.75 -51.83
C GLN A 52 -8.76 -0.77 -52.94
N LYS A 53 -9.63 0.20 -52.60
CA LYS A 53 -10.02 1.30 -53.49
C LYS A 53 -9.59 2.62 -52.89
N LEU A 54 -9.14 3.55 -53.72
CA LEU A 54 -8.80 4.92 -53.27
C LEU A 54 -10.07 5.75 -53.17
N TYR A 55 -10.25 6.42 -52.04
CA TYR A 55 -11.31 7.37 -51.79
C TYR A 55 -10.74 8.72 -51.39
N TYR A 56 -11.43 9.77 -51.71
CA TYR A 56 -11.11 11.15 -51.39
C TYR A 56 -11.99 11.64 -50.24
N ILE A 57 -11.43 12.09 -49.13
CA ILE A 57 -12.14 12.63 -47.97
C ILE A 57 -12.72 14.00 -48.36
N ARG A 58 -14.01 14.05 -48.55
CA ARG A 58 -14.72 15.30 -48.91
C ARG A 58 -14.97 16.15 -47.65
N ASP A 59 -15.51 15.54 -46.61
CA ASP A 59 -15.79 16.20 -45.33
C ASP A 59 -15.60 15.29 -44.13
N VAL A 60 -15.42 15.91 -42.95
CA VAL A 60 -15.32 15.25 -41.67
C VAL A 60 -16.17 15.95 -40.63
N ASN A 61 -17.26 15.31 -40.21
CA ASN A 61 -18.22 15.86 -39.26
C ASN A 61 -17.97 15.25 -37.88
N ILE A 62 -17.80 16.09 -36.83
CA ILE A 62 -17.64 15.65 -35.46
C ILE A 62 -18.87 15.93 -34.64
N HIS A 63 -19.43 14.90 -34.04
CA HIS A 63 -20.62 14.93 -33.19
C HIS A 63 -20.31 14.56 -31.75
N GLY A 64 -21.10 15.12 -30.80
CA GLY A 64 -21.05 14.75 -29.37
C GLY A 64 -20.00 15.48 -28.57
N VAL A 65 -19.26 16.40 -29.16
CA VAL A 65 -18.28 17.26 -28.50
C VAL A 65 -18.92 18.59 -28.13
N GLN A 66 -18.76 19.03 -26.89
CA GLN A 66 -19.32 20.28 -26.39
C GLN A 66 -18.24 21.33 -26.05
N TYR A 67 -17.04 20.89 -25.67
CA TYR A 67 -16.00 21.76 -25.09
C TYR A 67 -14.66 21.66 -25.81
N LEU A 68 -14.43 20.61 -26.57
CA LEU A 68 -13.22 20.46 -27.36
C LEU A 68 -13.43 21.04 -28.76
N ASN A 69 -12.39 21.66 -29.32
CA ASN A 69 -12.45 22.22 -30.66
C ASN A 69 -12.47 21.07 -31.69
N PRO A 70 -13.52 20.96 -32.54
CA PRO A 70 -13.63 19.91 -33.56
C PRO A 70 -12.44 19.89 -34.54
N ASP A 71 -11.91 21.06 -34.95
CA ASP A 71 -10.82 21.11 -35.91
C ASP A 71 -9.49 20.59 -35.35
N ILE A 72 -9.26 20.80 -34.05
CA ILE A 72 -8.11 20.21 -33.36
C ILE A 72 -8.27 18.70 -33.28
N LEU A 73 -9.47 18.20 -33.07
CA LEU A 73 -9.75 16.78 -33.01
C LEU A 73 -9.60 16.10 -34.38
N LYS A 74 -10.07 16.75 -35.48
CA LYS A 74 -9.85 16.29 -36.85
C LYS A 74 -8.35 16.13 -37.11
N SER A 75 -7.59 17.17 -36.85
CA SER A 75 -6.14 17.16 -37.06
C SER A 75 -5.42 16.11 -36.22
N SER A 76 -5.77 15.98 -34.93
CA SER A 76 -5.16 15.02 -34.03
C SER A 76 -5.50 13.56 -34.37
N ALA A 77 -6.68 13.33 -34.92
CA ALA A 77 -7.09 12.01 -35.43
C ALA A 77 -6.42 11.69 -36.77
N GLY A 78 -5.87 12.69 -37.45
CA GLY A 78 -5.37 12.57 -38.82
C GLY A 78 -6.48 12.44 -39.86
N LEU A 79 -7.64 13.05 -39.58
CA LEU A 79 -8.80 13.08 -40.46
C LEU A 79 -8.87 14.47 -41.11
N ILE A 80 -8.18 14.64 -42.23
CA ILE A 80 -8.06 15.94 -42.91
C ILE A 80 -8.91 15.91 -44.18
N PRO A 81 -9.90 16.81 -44.32
CA PRO A 81 -10.59 16.98 -45.59
C PRO A 81 -9.59 17.33 -46.70
N GLY A 82 -9.72 16.65 -47.84
CA GLY A 82 -8.80 16.79 -48.96
C GLY A 82 -7.79 15.66 -49.09
N ASP A 83 -7.61 14.83 -48.09
CA ASP A 83 -6.71 13.68 -48.15
C ASP A 83 -7.34 12.50 -48.91
N SER A 84 -6.49 11.69 -49.50
CA SER A 84 -6.88 10.45 -50.19
C SER A 84 -6.49 9.24 -49.33
N ILE A 85 -7.42 8.31 -49.16
CA ILE A 85 -7.21 7.11 -48.34
C ILE A 85 -7.61 5.86 -49.09
N TYR A 86 -6.92 4.77 -48.79
CA TYR A 86 -7.33 3.44 -49.28
C TYR A 86 -8.28 2.78 -48.27
N LEU A 87 -9.39 2.24 -48.74
CA LEU A 87 -10.28 1.39 -47.96
C LEU A 87 -10.53 0.07 -48.67
N PRO A 88 -10.50 -1.06 -47.94
CA PRO A 88 -10.23 -1.22 -46.50
C PRO A 88 -8.75 -1.00 -46.14
N SER A 89 -8.51 -0.34 -45.02
CA SER A 89 -7.18 -0.14 -44.45
C SER A 89 -7.26 0.12 -42.93
N ASN A 90 -6.11 0.16 -42.26
CA ASN A 90 -6.05 0.50 -40.84
C ASN A 90 -6.24 2.00 -40.54
N PHE A 91 -6.55 2.81 -41.54
CA PHE A 91 -6.65 4.27 -41.37
C PHE A 91 -7.68 4.67 -40.31
N ILE A 92 -8.91 4.15 -40.43
CA ILE A 92 -9.99 4.42 -39.47
C ILE A 92 -9.63 3.89 -38.07
N ALA A 93 -9.08 2.67 -37.99
CA ALA A 93 -8.64 2.09 -36.71
C ALA A 93 -7.56 2.94 -36.05
N ASN A 94 -6.61 3.47 -36.82
CA ASN A 94 -5.58 4.37 -36.33
C ASN A 94 -6.15 5.72 -35.84
N ALA A 95 -7.12 6.28 -36.56
CA ALA A 95 -7.81 7.51 -36.15
C ALA A 95 -8.56 7.31 -34.83
N ILE A 96 -9.29 6.20 -34.69
CA ILE A 96 -9.94 5.82 -33.43
C ILE A 96 -8.90 5.70 -32.32
N SER A 97 -7.78 4.99 -32.55
CA SER A 97 -6.73 4.82 -31.56
C SER A 97 -6.08 6.14 -31.13
N ARG A 98 -5.88 7.08 -32.04
CA ARG A 98 -5.36 8.42 -31.73
C ARG A 98 -6.32 9.20 -30.86
N LEU A 99 -7.64 9.19 -31.16
CA LEU A 99 -8.66 9.84 -30.34
C LEU A 99 -8.76 9.20 -28.95
N TRP A 100 -8.72 7.86 -28.86
CA TRP A 100 -8.70 7.13 -27.59
C TRP A 100 -7.48 7.45 -26.75
N SER A 101 -6.31 7.60 -27.36
CA SER A 101 -5.06 7.88 -26.66
C SER A 101 -5.08 9.22 -25.90
N GLN A 102 -5.93 10.15 -26.32
CA GLN A 102 -6.14 11.45 -25.65
C GLN A 102 -6.89 11.33 -24.34
N ARG A 103 -7.53 10.19 -24.04
CA ARG A 103 -8.30 9.88 -22.82
C ARG A 103 -9.50 10.78 -22.53
N PHE A 104 -9.87 11.69 -23.44
CA PHE A 104 -11.00 12.62 -23.24
C PHE A 104 -12.35 11.96 -23.47
N PHE A 105 -12.41 10.81 -24.14
CA PHE A 105 -13.64 10.18 -24.58
C PHE A 105 -13.93 8.88 -23.85
N SER A 106 -15.20 8.65 -23.59
CA SER A 106 -15.72 7.38 -23.07
C SER A 106 -16.17 6.44 -24.18
N ASP A 107 -16.45 6.97 -25.37
CA ASP A 107 -16.73 6.20 -26.57
C ASP A 107 -16.31 6.99 -27.82
N VAL A 108 -15.83 6.27 -28.85
CA VAL A 108 -15.40 6.82 -30.14
C VAL A 108 -15.90 5.89 -31.24
N LYS A 109 -16.74 6.40 -32.12
CA LYS A 109 -17.21 5.69 -33.31
C LYS A 109 -16.96 6.56 -34.54
N ILE A 110 -16.56 5.95 -35.64
CA ILE A 110 -16.40 6.62 -36.93
C ILE A 110 -17.24 5.87 -37.94
N GLY A 111 -18.20 6.56 -38.51
CA GLY A 111 -18.98 6.14 -39.69
C GLY A 111 -18.41 6.72 -40.97
N ALA A 112 -18.70 6.12 -42.10
CA ALA A 112 -18.31 6.64 -43.40
C ALA A 112 -19.46 6.50 -44.39
N GLU A 113 -19.81 7.60 -45.05
CA GLU A 113 -20.73 7.61 -46.14
C GLU A 113 -19.97 7.74 -47.45
N ILE A 114 -20.20 6.80 -48.36
CA ILE A 114 -19.47 6.71 -49.64
C ILE A 114 -20.37 7.16 -50.76
N GLU A 115 -19.96 8.19 -51.51
CA GLU A 115 -20.61 8.68 -52.71
C GLU A 115 -19.62 8.69 -53.89
N GLY A 116 -19.68 7.64 -54.72
CA GLY A 116 -18.74 7.45 -55.83
C GLY A 116 -17.32 7.18 -55.33
N ASP A 117 -16.40 8.10 -55.57
CA ASP A 117 -14.99 8.06 -55.10
C ASP A 117 -14.75 9.02 -53.91
N SER A 118 -15.80 9.69 -53.45
CA SER A 118 -15.78 10.60 -52.30
C SER A 118 -16.28 9.94 -51.02
N LEU A 119 -15.70 10.35 -49.89
CA LEU A 119 -15.95 9.81 -48.56
C LEU A 119 -16.28 10.95 -47.57
N ASP A 120 -17.42 10.88 -46.94
CA ASP A 120 -17.75 11.73 -45.80
C ASP A 120 -17.59 10.93 -44.52
N LEU A 121 -16.84 11.45 -43.57
CA LEU A 121 -16.57 10.79 -42.27
C LEU A 121 -17.40 11.42 -41.18
N GLU A 122 -18.24 10.59 -40.53
CA GLU A 122 -19.05 10.96 -39.37
C GLU A 122 -18.39 10.42 -38.09
N VAL A 123 -17.84 11.31 -37.27
CA VAL A 123 -17.12 10.97 -36.03
C VAL A 123 -17.99 11.25 -34.85
N PHE A 124 -18.41 10.22 -34.15
CA PHE A 124 -19.22 10.31 -32.94
C PHE A 124 -18.34 10.13 -31.70
N LEU A 125 -18.28 11.15 -30.87
CA LEU A 125 -17.46 11.19 -29.66
C LEU A 125 -18.34 11.39 -28.43
N LYS A 126 -18.05 10.65 -27.37
CA LYS A 126 -18.70 10.84 -26.07
C LYS A 126 -17.66 11.30 -25.08
N GLU A 127 -17.72 12.58 -24.70
CA GLU A 127 -16.78 13.14 -23.72
C GLU A 127 -16.93 12.50 -22.34
N ARG A 128 -15.79 12.28 -21.67
CA ARG A 128 -15.78 11.84 -20.27
C ARG A 128 -16.10 13.01 -19.35
N PRO A 129 -17.01 12.85 -18.40
CA PRO A 129 -17.30 13.90 -17.44
C PRO A 129 -16.09 14.16 -16.56
N ARG A 130 -15.88 15.42 -16.17
CA ARG A 130 -14.86 15.83 -15.21
C ARG A 130 -15.48 16.11 -13.85
N VAL A 131 -14.76 15.79 -12.79
CA VAL A 131 -15.29 15.95 -11.45
C VAL A 131 -15.12 17.39 -10.96
N ASN A 132 -16.24 18.03 -10.64
CA ASN A 132 -16.25 19.34 -10.00
C ASN A 132 -15.99 19.23 -8.51
N ASN A 133 -16.66 18.30 -7.84
CA ASN A 133 -16.53 18.10 -6.39
C ASN A 133 -16.58 16.63 -6.01
N TRP A 134 -15.80 16.28 -4.98
CA TRP A 134 -15.81 14.98 -4.30
C TRP A 134 -16.40 15.18 -2.91
N ASP A 135 -17.42 14.40 -2.55
CA ASP A 135 -17.96 14.40 -1.19
C ASP A 135 -18.16 12.98 -0.66
N PHE A 136 -18.38 12.90 0.66
CA PHE A 136 -18.61 11.66 1.37
C PHE A 136 -19.82 11.82 2.30
N GLU A 137 -20.76 10.92 2.25
CA GLU A 137 -21.88 10.82 3.17
C GLU A 137 -21.72 9.64 4.13
N GLY A 138 -22.34 9.69 5.31
CA GLY A 138 -22.27 8.64 6.33
C GLY A 138 -21.05 8.72 7.27
N ILE A 139 -20.22 9.76 7.14
CA ILE A 139 -19.03 9.96 7.98
C ILE A 139 -18.89 11.39 8.50
N SER A 140 -18.10 11.58 9.56
CA SER A 140 -17.86 12.90 10.15
C SER A 140 -16.95 13.80 9.31
N LYS A 141 -17.04 15.13 9.50
CA LYS A 141 -16.24 16.13 8.75
C LYS A 141 -14.73 15.87 8.81
N GLY A 142 -14.18 15.51 9.99
CA GLY A 142 -12.75 15.19 10.11
C GLY A 142 -12.35 14.00 9.27
N LYS A 143 -13.21 12.96 9.18
CA LYS A 143 -12.94 11.79 8.34
C LYS A 143 -13.09 12.05 6.85
N LYS A 144 -13.91 13.01 6.44
CA LYS A 144 -13.96 13.47 5.06
C LYS A 144 -12.62 14.04 4.62
N LYS A 145 -12.00 14.88 5.45
CA LYS A 145 -10.67 15.47 5.17
C LYS A 145 -9.59 14.40 5.06
N ASP A 146 -9.53 13.47 6.02
CA ASP A 146 -8.58 12.35 6.00
C ASP A 146 -8.70 11.52 4.70
N LEU A 147 -9.94 11.26 4.24
CA LEU A 147 -10.17 10.49 3.02
C LEU A 147 -9.79 11.27 1.76
N LEU A 148 -10.10 12.57 1.68
CA LEU A 148 -9.71 13.41 0.54
C LEU A 148 -8.19 13.40 0.34
N GLU A 149 -7.42 13.54 1.42
CA GLU A 149 -5.96 13.50 1.39
C GLU A 149 -5.44 12.11 0.98
N LYS A 150 -5.97 11.04 1.59
CA LYS A 150 -5.53 9.66 1.32
C LYS A 150 -5.84 9.21 -0.10
N LEU A 151 -6.99 9.59 -0.63
CA LEU A 151 -7.43 9.21 -1.98
C LEU A 151 -6.83 10.10 -3.08
N LYS A 152 -6.18 11.20 -2.70
CA LYS A 152 -5.59 12.19 -3.64
C LYS A 152 -6.58 12.69 -4.69
N LEU A 153 -7.85 12.88 -4.30
CA LEU A 153 -8.92 13.33 -5.19
C LEU A 153 -8.75 14.80 -5.52
N LYS A 154 -8.72 15.10 -6.81
CA LYS A 154 -8.55 16.48 -7.31
C LYS A 154 -9.77 16.90 -8.12
N ARG A 155 -10.14 18.18 -8.00
CA ARG A 155 -11.11 18.81 -8.90
C ARG A 155 -10.57 18.84 -10.33
N GLY A 156 -11.44 18.64 -11.31
CA GLY A 156 -11.06 18.61 -12.73
C GLY A 156 -10.51 17.28 -13.22
N SER A 157 -10.36 16.27 -12.34
CA SER A 157 -9.95 14.92 -12.75
C SER A 157 -11.05 14.27 -13.59
N GLU A 158 -10.65 13.42 -14.51
CA GLU A 158 -11.56 12.61 -15.31
C GLU A 158 -12.27 11.58 -14.44
N LEU A 159 -13.55 11.38 -14.70
CA LEU A 159 -14.33 10.33 -14.07
C LEU A 159 -14.45 9.13 -15.02
N SER A 160 -14.01 7.97 -14.54
CA SER A 160 -14.21 6.68 -15.19
C SER A 160 -14.66 5.65 -14.17
N ASP A 161 -15.28 4.56 -14.63
CA ASP A 161 -15.70 3.46 -13.75
C ASP A 161 -14.52 2.89 -12.98
N TYR A 162 -13.33 2.82 -13.60
CA TYR A 162 -12.10 2.42 -12.95
C TYR A 162 -11.74 3.34 -11.77
N VAL A 163 -11.88 4.67 -11.92
CA VAL A 163 -11.59 5.64 -10.85
C VAL A 163 -12.58 5.46 -9.70
N ILE A 164 -13.85 5.23 -10.00
CA ILE A 164 -14.90 4.97 -9.00
C ILE A 164 -14.58 3.69 -8.23
N ASP A 165 -14.39 2.59 -8.92
CA ASP A 165 -14.10 1.27 -8.34
C ASP A 165 -12.84 1.29 -7.47
N LYS A 166 -11.75 1.88 -7.99
CA LYS A 166 -10.50 2.05 -7.26
C LYS A 166 -10.71 2.80 -5.95
N ASN A 167 -11.43 3.92 -5.99
CA ASN A 167 -11.67 4.72 -4.79
C ASN A 167 -12.62 4.03 -3.82
N GLN A 168 -13.64 3.33 -4.30
CA GLN A 168 -14.50 2.50 -3.44
C GLN A 168 -13.70 1.42 -2.70
N LYS A 169 -12.77 0.73 -3.39
CA LYS A 169 -11.87 -0.27 -2.78
C LYS A 169 -10.97 0.36 -1.72
N LEU A 170 -10.37 1.53 -2.01
CA LEU A 170 -9.53 2.25 -1.06
C LEU A 170 -10.32 2.73 0.18
N ILE A 171 -11.57 3.20 -0.01
CA ILE A 171 -12.44 3.59 1.10
C ILE A 171 -12.80 2.37 1.96
N LYS A 172 -13.14 1.23 1.34
CA LYS A 172 -13.40 -0.03 2.07
C LYS A 172 -12.17 -0.48 2.85
N ALA A 173 -10.97 -0.45 2.25
CA ALA A 173 -9.72 -0.78 2.91
C ALA A 173 -9.45 0.14 4.11
N TYR A 174 -9.61 1.46 3.95
CA TYR A 174 -9.46 2.44 5.04
C TYR A 174 -10.36 2.13 6.24
N TRP A 175 -11.61 1.75 6.01
CA TRP A 175 -12.53 1.41 7.09
C TRP A 175 -12.27 0.01 7.66
N SER A 176 -11.80 -0.95 6.84
CA SER A 176 -11.38 -2.27 7.28
C SER A 176 -10.23 -2.18 8.29
N GLU A 177 -9.19 -1.36 8.01
CA GLU A 177 -8.09 -1.08 8.95
C GLU A 177 -8.59 -0.52 10.30
N LYS A 178 -9.72 0.20 10.29
CA LYS A 178 -10.38 0.73 11.51
C LYS A 178 -11.32 -0.28 12.18
N GLY A 179 -11.43 -1.49 11.63
CA GLY A 179 -12.24 -2.60 12.14
C GLY A 179 -13.67 -2.67 11.59
N PHE A 180 -14.00 -1.90 10.56
CA PHE A 180 -15.30 -1.93 9.88
C PHE A 180 -15.21 -2.74 8.58
N ARG A 181 -15.01 -4.05 8.68
CA ARG A 181 -14.77 -4.93 7.50
C ARG A 181 -15.97 -5.02 6.55
N ASN A 182 -17.18 -4.89 7.06
CA ASN A 182 -18.41 -5.00 6.29
C ASN A 182 -18.89 -3.65 5.74
N THR A 183 -17.98 -2.68 5.59
CA THR A 183 -18.29 -1.36 5.03
C THR A 183 -18.79 -1.50 3.60
N GLU A 184 -19.97 -0.99 3.34
CA GLU A 184 -20.52 -0.84 2.01
C GLU A 184 -20.28 0.59 1.51
N VAL A 185 -19.85 0.69 0.26
CA VAL A 185 -19.60 1.97 -0.39
C VAL A 185 -20.30 1.95 -1.74
N SER A 186 -21.21 2.89 -1.93
CA SER A 186 -21.84 3.16 -3.23
C SER A 186 -21.48 4.57 -3.68
N THR A 187 -21.73 4.87 -4.95
CA THR A 187 -21.40 6.17 -5.53
C THR A 187 -22.65 6.77 -6.15
N ARG A 188 -22.90 8.05 -5.84
CA ARG A 188 -23.91 8.87 -6.47
C ARG A 188 -23.22 9.94 -7.31
N ILE A 189 -23.58 10.04 -8.58
CA ILE A 189 -23.08 11.01 -9.53
C ILE A 189 -24.22 11.94 -9.89
N THR A 190 -23.99 13.25 -9.76
CA THR A 190 -24.96 14.28 -10.14
C THR A 190 -24.30 15.30 -11.04
N ASN A 191 -24.99 15.73 -12.10
CA ASN A 191 -24.49 16.77 -12.98
C ASN A 191 -24.41 18.11 -12.23
N ASP A 192 -23.38 18.88 -12.52
CA ASP A 192 -23.29 20.25 -12.02
C ASP A 192 -24.24 21.16 -12.81
N THR A 193 -25.08 21.94 -12.11
CA THR A 193 -26.09 22.80 -12.75
C THR A 193 -25.48 23.98 -13.49
N LEU A 194 -24.30 24.44 -13.07
CA LEU A 194 -23.63 25.59 -13.67
C LEU A 194 -22.60 25.19 -14.74
N ARG A 195 -22.16 23.91 -14.72
CA ARG A 195 -21.13 23.38 -15.61
C ARG A 195 -21.54 22.00 -16.12
N PRO A 196 -22.26 21.92 -17.22
CA PRO A 196 -22.89 20.67 -17.70
C PRO A 196 -21.91 19.50 -17.96
N GLN A 197 -20.62 19.80 -18.24
CA GLN A 197 -19.58 18.78 -18.42
C GLN A 197 -18.94 18.31 -17.12
N MET A 198 -19.29 18.95 -16.00
CA MET A 198 -18.76 18.57 -14.70
C MET A 198 -19.80 17.82 -13.88
N VAL A 199 -19.33 16.87 -13.11
CA VAL A 199 -20.16 16.08 -12.21
C VAL A 199 -19.68 16.22 -10.77
N ASN A 200 -20.61 16.13 -9.85
CA ASN A 200 -20.32 16.01 -8.43
C ASN A 200 -20.45 14.53 -8.06
N VAL A 201 -19.39 14.00 -7.44
CA VAL A 201 -19.31 12.60 -7.05
C VAL A 201 -19.40 12.50 -5.53
N THR A 202 -20.40 11.78 -5.05
CA THR A 202 -20.59 11.54 -3.61
C THR A 202 -20.46 10.05 -3.32
N PHE A 203 -19.51 9.69 -2.47
CA PHE A 203 -19.39 8.33 -1.93
C PHE A 203 -20.30 8.19 -0.70
N LEU A 204 -21.28 7.29 -0.81
CA LEU A 204 -22.20 6.93 0.27
C LEU A 204 -21.58 5.78 1.06
N ILE A 205 -21.22 6.02 2.32
CA ILE A 205 -20.46 5.08 3.14
C ILE A 205 -21.33 4.58 4.29
N ASP A 206 -21.69 3.31 4.25
CA ASP A 206 -22.30 2.60 5.37
C ASP A 206 -21.23 1.73 6.04
N ARG A 207 -20.74 2.18 7.17
CA ARG A 207 -19.65 1.49 7.89
C ARG A 207 -20.07 0.19 8.54
N LYS A 208 -21.39 -0.06 8.70
CA LYS A 208 -21.91 -1.17 9.49
C LYS A 208 -21.30 -1.22 10.92
N HIS A 209 -21.21 -2.40 11.49
CA HIS A 209 -20.66 -2.59 12.84
C HIS A 209 -19.15 -2.87 12.80
N LYS A 210 -18.47 -2.50 13.89
CA LYS A 210 -17.09 -2.95 14.10
C LYS A 210 -17.06 -4.47 14.30
N VAL A 211 -16.22 -5.14 13.51
CA VAL A 211 -15.97 -6.57 13.64
C VAL A 211 -14.74 -6.79 14.50
N LYS A 212 -14.83 -7.68 15.49
CA LYS A 212 -13.77 -7.98 16.45
C LYS A 212 -13.40 -9.45 16.37
N ILE A 213 -12.15 -9.76 16.72
CA ILE A 213 -11.69 -11.14 16.83
C ILE A 213 -12.31 -11.74 18.09
N GLY A 214 -13.13 -12.76 17.91
CA GLY A 214 -13.78 -13.52 18.98
C GLY A 214 -12.91 -14.64 19.51
N LYS A 215 -12.30 -15.42 18.61
CA LYS A 215 -11.45 -16.58 18.94
C LYS A 215 -10.27 -16.66 17.98
N ILE A 216 -9.16 -17.20 18.49
CA ILE A 216 -8.02 -17.66 17.69
C ILE A 216 -7.76 -19.11 18.14
N ASN A 217 -7.93 -20.04 17.24
CA ASN A 217 -7.74 -21.48 17.46
C ASN A 217 -6.51 -21.94 16.71
N PHE A 218 -5.85 -22.95 17.27
CA PHE A 218 -4.70 -23.59 16.65
C PHE A 218 -4.97 -25.09 16.53
N THR A 219 -4.51 -25.70 15.46
CA THR A 219 -4.48 -27.15 15.22
C THR A 219 -3.08 -27.57 14.84
N GLY A 220 -2.71 -28.82 15.08
CA GLY A 220 -1.36 -29.33 14.80
C GLY A 220 -0.27 -28.89 15.79
N ASN A 221 -0.63 -28.13 16.84
CA ASN A 221 0.30 -27.63 17.87
C ASN A 221 0.39 -28.61 19.05
N GLU A 222 1.13 -29.71 18.89
CA GLU A 222 1.28 -30.75 19.90
C GLU A 222 2.20 -30.34 21.05
N GLN A 223 3.25 -29.56 20.76
CA GLN A 223 4.29 -29.21 21.73
C GLN A 223 3.95 -27.98 22.57
N PHE A 224 3.13 -27.08 22.05
CA PHE A 224 2.81 -25.83 22.75
C PHE A 224 1.30 -25.63 22.85
N LYS A 225 0.85 -25.33 24.06
CA LYS A 225 -0.57 -25.01 24.31
C LYS A 225 -0.98 -23.72 23.62
N ASP A 226 -2.19 -23.66 23.09
CA ASP A 226 -2.79 -22.48 22.45
C ASP A 226 -2.60 -21.18 23.23
N LYS A 227 -2.72 -21.23 24.58
CA LYS A 227 -2.53 -20.06 25.42
C LYS A 227 -1.13 -19.46 25.27
N ARG A 228 -0.11 -20.28 25.02
CA ARG A 228 1.27 -19.84 24.79
C ARG A 228 1.40 -19.25 23.40
N LEU A 229 0.86 -19.90 22.39
CA LEU A 229 0.88 -19.44 21.00
C LEU A 229 0.13 -18.10 20.84
N ARG A 230 -1.05 -17.95 21.47
CA ARG A 230 -1.77 -16.67 21.50
C ARG A 230 -0.97 -15.50 22.11
N ARG A 231 0.04 -15.74 22.91
CA ARG A 231 0.90 -14.68 23.48
C ARG A 231 1.97 -14.19 22.51
N THR A 232 2.28 -14.95 21.47
CA THR A 232 3.20 -14.51 20.40
C THR A 232 2.59 -13.41 19.54
N PHE A 233 1.26 -13.41 19.41
CA PHE A 233 0.51 -12.38 18.72
C PHE A 233 0.54 -11.07 19.52
N LYS A 234 1.21 -10.06 19.01
CA LYS A 234 1.39 -8.76 19.68
C LYS A 234 0.28 -7.76 19.36
N LYS A 235 -0.29 -7.85 18.17
CA LYS A 235 -1.31 -6.91 17.66
C LYS A 235 -2.66 -7.56 17.47
N THR A 236 -2.70 -8.82 17.06
CA THR A 236 -3.91 -9.59 16.79
C THR A 236 -4.34 -10.34 18.06
N HIS A 237 -5.35 -9.82 18.75
CA HIS A 237 -5.80 -10.40 20.00
C HIS A 237 -7.28 -10.82 19.95
N GLN A 238 -7.59 -11.99 20.47
CA GLN A 238 -8.98 -12.38 20.72
C GLN A 238 -9.57 -11.59 21.89
N LYS A 239 -10.89 -11.51 21.95
CA LYS A 239 -11.61 -10.86 23.07
C LYS A 239 -11.18 -11.49 24.40
N SER A 240 -10.73 -10.64 25.32
CA SER A 240 -10.31 -10.98 26.67
C SER A 240 -11.03 -10.09 27.68
N ILE A 241 -10.95 -10.45 28.99
CA ILE A 241 -11.43 -9.62 30.09
C ILE A 241 -10.67 -8.26 30.13
N ASN A 242 -9.46 -8.22 29.60
CA ASN A 242 -8.68 -6.98 29.51
C ASN A 242 -9.22 -6.08 28.38
N PHE A 243 -10.00 -5.05 28.76
CA PHE A 243 -10.63 -4.09 27.84
C PHE A 243 -9.65 -3.21 27.05
N PHE A 244 -8.41 -3.09 27.50
CA PHE A 244 -7.40 -2.22 26.86
C PHE A 244 -6.74 -2.87 25.66
N ARG A 245 -6.88 -4.18 25.44
CA ARG A 245 -6.33 -4.85 24.27
C ARG A 245 -7.23 -4.65 23.07
N GLY A 246 -6.66 -4.14 21.98
CA GLY A 246 -7.33 -4.03 20.70
C GLY A 246 -7.69 -5.43 20.16
N THR A 247 -8.95 -5.59 19.74
CA THR A 247 -9.45 -6.86 19.17
C THR A 247 -9.87 -6.69 17.71
N LYS A 248 -9.37 -5.65 17.04
CA LYS A 248 -9.58 -5.43 15.60
C LYS A 248 -8.66 -6.35 14.82
N LEU A 249 -9.15 -6.84 13.69
CA LEU A 249 -8.29 -7.50 12.73
C LEU A 249 -7.77 -6.45 11.74
N ASN A 250 -6.45 -6.32 11.69
CA ASN A 250 -5.69 -5.64 10.65
C ASN A 250 -4.87 -6.69 9.92
N GLU A 251 -4.94 -6.75 8.61
CA GLU A 251 -4.27 -7.78 7.81
C GLU A 251 -2.74 -7.68 7.93
N SER A 252 -2.18 -6.48 7.85
CA SER A 252 -0.73 -6.29 8.01
C SER A 252 -0.23 -6.69 9.41
N ASP A 253 -0.98 -6.33 10.47
CA ASP A 253 -0.65 -6.72 11.83
C ASP A 253 -0.77 -8.25 12.02
N TYR A 254 -1.74 -8.86 11.35
CA TYR A 254 -1.95 -10.31 11.42
C TYR A 254 -0.84 -11.09 10.71
N GLU A 255 -0.41 -10.65 9.52
CA GLU A 255 0.73 -11.25 8.83
C GLU A 255 2.01 -11.17 9.69
N ASN A 256 2.30 -9.99 10.26
CA ASN A 256 3.42 -9.85 11.18
C ASN A 256 3.31 -10.76 12.42
N ASP A 257 2.11 -10.95 12.94
CA ASP A 257 1.89 -11.84 14.09
C ASP A 257 2.05 -13.32 13.71
N LYS A 258 1.75 -13.73 12.46
CA LYS A 258 2.07 -15.06 11.94
C LYS A 258 3.58 -15.28 11.87
N ASP A 259 4.33 -14.29 11.40
CA ASP A 259 5.80 -14.35 11.39
C ASP A 259 6.35 -14.51 12.82
N LEU A 260 5.84 -13.74 13.78
CA LEU A 260 6.22 -13.87 15.20
C LEU A 260 5.89 -15.25 15.78
N LEU A 261 4.83 -15.89 15.31
CA LEU A 261 4.50 -17.27 15.71
C LEU A 261 5.55 -18.26 15.19
N ILE A 262 5.96 -18.13 13.93
CA ILE A 262 7.01 -18.98 13.34
C ILE A 262 8.37 -18.70 14.01
N ASP A 263 8.70 -17.45 14.25
CA ASP A 263 9.91 -17.06 15.01
C ASP A 263 9.95 -17.67 16.41
N PHE A 264 8.79 -17.74 17.07
CA PHE A 264 8.68 -18.40 18.36
C PHE A 264 9.01 -19.90 18.25
N TYR A 265 8.47 -20.61 17.26
CA TYR A 265 8.80 -22.02 17.02
C TYR A 265 10.28 -22.20 16.71
N ASN A 266 10.82 -21.37 15.82
CA ASN A 266 12.24 -21.37 15.49
C ASN A 266 13.12 -21.14 16.72
N SER A 267 12.72 -20.24 17.64
CA SER A 267 13.44 -20.00 18.89
C SER A 267 13.40 -21.17 19.89
N LYS A 268 12.58 -22.19 19.59
CA LYS A 268 12.45 -23.40 20.40
C LYS A 268 13.02 -24.65 19.73
N GLY A 269 13.66 -24.48 18.60
CA GLY A 269 14.31 -25.53 17.83
C GLY A 269 13.48 -26.09 16.68
N TYR A 270 12.26 -25.63 16.48
CA TYR A 270 11.39 -26.13 15.43
C TYR A 270 11.62 -25.33 14.14
N ARG A 271 12.75 -25.57 13.49
CA ARG A 271 13.20 -24.84 12.31
C ARG A 271 12.22 -24.93 11.12
N ASN A 272 11.60 -26.08 10.96
CA ASN A 272 10.70 -26.36 9.86
C ASN A 272 9.21 -26.11 10.20
N ALA A 273 8.97 -25.42 11.31
CA ALA A 273 7.59 -25.04 11.67
C ALA A 273 7.01 -24.11 10.61
N THR A 274 5.80 -24.42 10.16
CA THR A 274 5.08 -23.67 9.14
C THR A 274 3.59 -23.58 9.49
N ILE A 275 2.93 -22.54 9.03
CA ILE A 275 1.48 -22.42 9.00
C ILE A 275 1.02 -23.07 7.68
N VAL A 276 0.38 -24.22 7.76
CA VAL A 276 -0.10 -24.97 6.60
C VAL A 276 -1.28 -24.27 5.95
N SER A 277 -2.19 -23.79 6.78
CA SER A 277 -3.33 -23.02 6.33
C SER A 277 -3.82 -22.09 7.43
N ASP A 278 -4.44 -20.98 7.02
CA ASP A 278 -5.18 -20.11 7.92
C ASP A 278 -6.55 -19.77 7.32
N SER A 279 -7.54 -19.64 8.16
CA SER A 279 -8.88 -19.26 7.75
C SER A 279 -9.49 -18.24 8.70
N ILE A 280 -10.16 -17.23 8.11
CA ILE A 280 -10.83 -16.15 8.84
C ILE A 280 -12.29 -16.16 8.42
N TYR A 281 -13.18 -16.46 9.37
CA TYR A 281 -14.60 -16.56 9.09
C TYR A 281 -15.47 -15.89 10.15
N PRO A 282 -16.69 -15.41 9.80
CA PRO A 282 -17.60 -14.79 10.74
C PRO A 282 -18.24 -15.84 11.67
N ILE A 283 -18.18 -15.59 12.98
CA ILE A 283 -18.97 -16.36 13.98
C ILE A 283 -20.29 -15.62 14.27
N SER A 284 -20.31 -14.32 14.07
CA SER A 284 -21.49 -13.46 14.14
C SER A 284 -21.23 -12.17 13.39
N ASP A 285 -22.26 -11.33 13.20
CA ASP A 285 -22.14 -10.02 12.53
C ASP A 285 -21.03 -9.11 13.09
N LYS A 286 -20.64 -9.33 14.34
CA LYS A 286 -19.67 -8.50 15.06
C LYS A 286 -18.40 -9.23 15.48
N ARG A 287 -18.26 -10.54 15.13
CA ARG A 287 -17.13 -11.38 15.57
C ARG A 287 -16.64 -12.30 14.49
N LEU A 288 -15.31 -12.42 14.42
CA LEU A 288 -14.59 -13.35 13.56
C LEU A 288 -13.94 -14.45 14.42
N ALA A 289 -13.78 -15.64 13.85
CA ALA A 289 -12.80 -16.62 14.28
C ALA A 289 -11.62 -16.63 13.31
N ILE A 290 -10.47 -16.99 13.85
CA ILE A 290 -9.24 -17.27 13.10
C ILE A 290 -8.80 -18.66 13.48
N ASP A 291 -8.70 -19.56 12.53
CA ASP A 291 -8.17 -20.90 12.70
C ASP A 291 -6.83 -20.99 11.95
N LEU A 292 -5.80 -21.47 12.66
CA LEU A 292 -4.47 -21.68 12.12
C LEU A 292 -4.11 -23.15 12.26
N ASP A 293 -3.73 -23.76 11.15
CA ASP A 293 -3.21 -25.11 11.12
C ASP A 293 -1.68 -25.07 11.02
N ILE A 294 -1.00 -25.68 12.00
CA ILE A 294 0.44 -25.59 12.18
C ILE A 294 1.05 -26.98 11.96
N SER A 295 2.10 -27.01 11.17
CA SER A 295 3.02 -28.15 11.15
C SER A 295 4.26 -27.75 11.92
N GLU A 296 4.48 -28.36 13.11
CA GLU A 296 5.62 -28.01 13.98
C GLU A 296 6.96 -28.54 13.44
N GLY A 297 6.93 -29.66 12.72
CA GLY A 297 8.14 -30.35 12.27
C GLY A 297 8.96 -30.93 13.42
N ASN A 298 10.21 -31.28 13.14
CA ASN A 298 11.13 -31.83 14.13
C ASN A 298 11.85 -30.72 14.90
N LYS A 299 12.23 -31.06 16.14
CA LYS A 299 13.10 -30.21 16.94
C LYS A 299 14.56 -30.47 16.58
N TYR A 300 15.31 -29.41 16.27
CA TYR A 300 16.69 -29.48 15.83
C TYR A 300 17.68 -29.03 16.92
N TYR A 301 18.84 -29.66 16.94
CA TYR A 301 19.97 -29.34 17.80
C TYR A 301 21.20 -29.08 16.96
N ILE A 302 22.09 -28.22 17.46
CA ILE A 302 23.34 -27.92 16.81
C ILE A 302 24.31 -29.11 16.99
N ARG A 303 24.73 -29.70 15.90
CA ARG A 303 25.68 -30.80 15.88
C ARG A 303 27.14 -30.30 15.81
N ASN A 304 27.39 -29.34 14.95
CA ASN A 304 28.69 -28.75 14.72
C ASN A 304 28.57 -27.27 14.31
N VAL A 305 29.60 -26.49 14.70
CA VAL A 305 29.81 -25.12 14.21
C VAL A 305 31.21 -25.04 13.64
N SER A 306 31.33 -24.58 12.42
CA SER A 306 32.59 -24.35 11.72
C SER A 306 32.68 -22.94 11.16
N TRP A 307 33.89 -22.43 11.06
CA TRP A 307 34.20 -21.09 10.58
C TRP A 307 35.10 -21.16 9.35
N VAL A 308 34.81 -20.34 8.34
CA VAL A 308 35.58 -20.28 7.10
C VAL A 308 35.78 -18.84 6.69
N GLY A 309 37.03 -18.48 6.32
CA GLY A 309 37.37 -17.14 5.80
C GLY A 309 37.73 -16.10 6.88
N ASN A 310 37.86 -16.52 8.13
CA ASN A 310 38.26 -15.68 9.27
C ASN A 310 39.78 -15.64 9.43
N SER A 311 40.45 -14.71 8.74
CA SER A 311 41.90 -14.54 8.86
C SER A 311 42.30 -13.49 9.90
N VAL A 312 41.43 -12.56 10.24
CA VAL A 312 41.67 -11.44 11.19
C VAL A 312 41.49 -11.85 12.64
N TYR A 313 40.59 -12.79 12.89
CA TYR A 313 40.27 -13.29 14.22
C TYR A 313 40.44 -14.80 14.30
N GLU A 314 40.97 -15.26 15.44
CA GLU A 314 41.03 -16.68 15.73
C GLU A 314 39.64 -17.29 15.83
N THR A 315 39.50 -18.53 15.38
CA THR A 315 38.21 -19.26 15.41
C THR A 315 37.62 -19.32 16.81
N ASP A 316 38.47 -19.51 17.82
CA ASP A 316 38.04 -19.62 19.23
C ASP A 316 37.46 -18.30 19.77
N ASP A 317 37.96 -17.15 19.29
CA ASP A 317 37.42 -15.82 19.67
C ASP A 317 36.04 -15.59 19.07
N LEU A 318 35.90 -15.91 17.80
CA LEU A 318 34.61 -15.82 17.11
C LEU A 318 33.58 -16.78 17.70
N GLN A 319 34.01 -18.02 18.03
CA GLN A 319 33.16 -19.03 18.65
C GLN A 319 32.68 -18.59 20.05
N ARG A 320 33.56 -17.97 20.84
CA ARG A 320 33.18 -17.40 22.15
C ARG A 320 32.17 -16.27 22.01
N MET A 321 32.34 -15.39 21.03
CA MET A 321 31.41 -14.31 20.75
C MET A 321 30.06 -14.84 20.24
N PHE A 322 30.08 -15.80 19.34
CA PHE A 322 28.91 -16.46 18.82
C PHE A 322 28.16 -17.24 19.91
N GLY A 323 28.89 -17.94 20.80
CA GLY A 323 28.37 -18.59 21.98
C GLY A 323 27.29 -19.65 21.69
N VAL A 324 27.30 -20.25 20.51
CA VAL A 324 26.44 -21.38 20.13
C VAL A 324 27.30 -22.63 20.06
N ASN A 325 26.96 -23.65 20.83
CA ASN A 325 27.79 -24.83 21.01
C ASN A 325 27.07 -26.09 20.52
N LYS A 326 27.86 -27.13 20.31
CA LYS A 326 27.33 -28.48 20.05
C LYS A 326 26.37 -28.91 21.16
N GLY A 327 25.17 -29.38 20.77
CA GLY A 327 24.13 -29.84 21.69
C GLY A 327 23.11 -28.73 22.03
N ASP A 328 23.39 -27.47 21.70
CA ASP A 328 22.43 -26.39 21.91
C ASP A 328 21.19 -26.58 21.02
N THR A 329 20.05 -26.17 21.51
CA THR A 329 18.83 -26.11 20.68
C THR A 329 18.98 -25.04 19.60
N TYR A 330 18.63 -25.38 18.37
CA TYR A 330 18.62 -24.42 17.29
C TYR A 330 17.73 -23.21 17.63
N ASP A 331 18.29 -22.01 17.50
CA ASP A 331 17.58 -20.75 17.68
C ASP A 331 18.09 -19.73 16.67
N LYS A 332 17.44 -19.67 15.51
CA LYS A 332 17.82 -18.80 14.40
C LYS A 332 17.94 -17.34 14.82
N LYS A 333 16.98 -16.84 15.58
CA LYS A 333 16.94 -15.45 16.02
C LYS A 333 18.12 -15.09 16.90
N SER A 334 18.41 -15.93 17.90
CA SER A 334 19.54 -15.75 18.80
C SER A 334 20.86 -15.82 18.03
N MET A 335 21.01 -16.77 17.11
CA MET A 335 22.18 -16.90 16.27
C MET A 335 22.42 -15.67 15.40
N HIS A 336 21.39 -15.20 14.70
CA HIS A 336 21.48 -14.00 13.87
C HIS A 336 21.86 -12.76 14.69
N LYS A 337 21.24 -12.57 15.87
CA LYS A 337 21.59 -11.47 16.77
C LYS A 337 23.06 -11.52 17.20
N ARG A 338 23.58 -12.69 17.55
CA ARG A 338 25.00 -12.87 18.00
C ARG A 338 25.98 -12.71 16.84
N LEU A 339 25.62 -13.11 15.64
CA LEU A 339 26.40 -12.85 14.44
C LEU A 339 26.33 -11.36 14.02
N GLY A 340 25.33 -10.62 14.43
CA GLY A 340 25.12 -9.22 14.04
C GLY A 340 24.52 -9.07 12.64
N ILE A 341 23.62 -10.01 12.25
CA ILE A 341 22.98 -10.04 10.95
C ILE A 341 21.44 -9.96 11.08
N GLY A 342 20.78 -9.42 10.07
CA GLY A 342 19.32 -9.33 10.00
C GLY A 342 18.74 -8.06 10.61
N LYS A 343 17.39 -7.94 10.52
CA LYS A 343 16.64 -6.73 10.88
C LYS A 343 16.57 -6.44 12.40
N GLU A 344 16.80 -7.44 13.22
CA GLU A 344 16.68 -7.33 14.69
C GLU A 344 18.02 -7.13 15.39
N THR A 345 19.04 -6.76 14.65
CA THR A 345 20.38 -6.50 15.21
C THR A 345 20.31 -5.22 16.04
N ASP A 346 20.61 -5.35 17.31
CA ASP A 346 20.77 -4.22 18.21
C ASP A 346 22.06 -3.47 17.86
N PRO A 347 22.01 -2.20 17.45
CA PRO A 347 23.21 -1.46 17.07
C PRO A 347 24.23 -1.33 18.23
N GLU A 348 23.78 -1.41 19.48
CA GLU A 348 24.64 -1.29 20.64
C GLU A 348 25.22 -2.63 21.13
N ALA A 349 24.60 -3.74 20.70
CA ALA A 349 25.06 -5.06 21.13
C ALA A 349 26.34 -5.48 20.43
N MET A 350 27.26 -6.07 21.22
CA MET A 350 28.44 -6.74 20.68
C MET A 350 28.02 -7.99 19.91
N SER A 351 28.57 -8.16 18.72
CA SER A 351 28.30 -9.27 17.82
C SER A 351 29.55 -9.60 17.00
N VAL A 352 29.56 -10.72 16.30
CA VAL A 352 30.66 -11.06 15.42
C VAL A 352 30.90 -9.99 14.37
N SER A 353 29.86 -9.47 13.74
CA SER A 353 29.96 -8.39 12.76
C SER A 353 30.54 -7.11 13.37
N SER A 354 30.15 -6.76 14.61
CA SER A 354 30.71 -5.58 15.28
C SER A 354 32.20 -5.70 15.60
N LEU A 355 32.71 -6.92 15.86
CA LEU A 355 34.18 -7.13 16.04
C LEU A 355 34.94 -6.71 14.79
N TYR A 356 34.49 -7.14 13.62
CA TYR A 356 35.12 -6.77 12.35
C TYR A 356 35.02 -5.28 12.07
N GLN A 357 33.83 -4.70 12.29
CA GLN A 357 33.59 -3.27 12.08
C GLN A 357 34.40 -2.39 13.04
N ASN A 358 34.68 -2.84 14.25
CA ASN A 358 35.58 -2.14 15.20
C ASN A 358 37.06 -2.18 14.80
N LYS A 359 37.44 -3.05 13.85
CA LYS A 359 38.76 -3.09 13.25
C LYS A 359 38.81 -2.55 11.82
N GLY A 360 37.87 -1.76 11.44
CA GLY A 360 37.86 -1.11 10.12
C GLY A 360 37.24 -1.92 8.98
N TYR A 361 36.82 -3.14 9.19
CA TYR A 361 36.22 -3.99 8.14
C TYR A 361 34.73 -3.66 7.95
N LEU A 362 34.45 -2.45 7.52
CA LEU A 362 33.11 -1.91 7.36
C LEU A 362 32.21 -2.78 6.47
N MET A 363 32.76 -3.35 5.40
CA MET A 363 32.03 -4.15 4.41
C MET A 363 32.15 -5.66 4.67
N SER A 364 32.55 -6.07 5.87
CA SER A 364 32.57 -7.50 6.21
C SER A 364 31.16 -8.08 6.15
N GLN A 365 31.05 -9.29 5.58
CA GLN A 365 29.82 -10.05 5.49
C GLN A 365 29.96 -11.37 6.24
N ILE A 366 28.92 -11.73 6.98
CA ILE A 366 28.87 -12.95 7.77
C ILE A 366 27.64 -13.72 7.37
N GLU A 367 27.86 -14.92 6.84
CA GLU A 367 26.80 -15.75 6.27
C GLU A 367 26.79 -17.13 6.93
N PRO A 368 25.83 -17.44 7.81
CA PRO A 368 25.66 -18.79 8.33
C PRO A 368 25.00 -19.68 7.29
N ALA A 369 25.67 -20.73 6.87
CA ALA A 369 25.15 -21.80 6.06
C ALA A 369 24.70 -22.95 6.97
N GLU A 370 23.43 -23.35 6.86
CA GLU A 370 22.82 -24.39 7.67
C GLU A 370 22.67 -25.68 6.86
N THR A 371 23.20 -26.78 7.34
CA THR A 371 23.05 -28.10 6.72
C THR A 371 22.32 -29.04 7.68
N ILE A 372 21.16 -29.54 7.29
CA ILE A 372 20.39 -30.51 8.07
C ILE A 372 21.03 -31.88 7.92
N ILE A 373 21.33 -32.53 9.04
CA ILE A 373 21.93 -33.86 9.11
C ILE A 373 21.00 -34.80 9.87
N GLY A 374 20.45 -35.75 9.14
CA GLY A 374 19.46 -36.69 9.73
C GLY A 374 18.14 -36.00 10.09
N ALA A 375 17.49 -36.44 11.17
CA ALA A 375 16.15 -36.02 11.53
C ALA A 375 16.09 -34.82 12.48
N ASP A 376 17.17 -34.55 13.28
CA ASP A 376 17.13 -33.64 14.42
C ASP A 376 18.41 -32.82 14.60
N SER A 377 19.35 -32.87 13.68
CA SER A 377 20.66 -32.25 13.82
C SER A 377 20.98 -31.26 12.72
N ILE A 378 21.64 -30.14 13.05
CA ILE A 378 22.06 -29.11 12.11
C ILE A 378 23.56 -28.82 12.32
N ASP A 379 24.28 -28.78 11.20
CA ASP A 379 25.61 -28.20 11.14
C ASP A 379 25.52 -26.75 10.66
N ILE A 380 26.28 -25.87 11.27
CA ILE A 380 26.37 -24.47 10.91
C ILE A 380 27.80 -24.18 10.44
N GLU A 381 27.92 -23.76 9.18
CA GLU A 381 29.18 -23.24 8.64
C GLU A 381 29.04 -21.71 8.53
N VAL A 382 29.76 -20.96 9.35
CA VAL A 382 29.78 -19.51 9.31
C VAL A 382 30.86 -19.05 8.34
N LYS A 383 30.46 -18.52 7.21
CA LYS A 383 31.34 -17.95 6.19
C LYS A 383 31.57 -16.49 6.47
N VAL A 384 32.82 -16.09 6.55
CA VAL A 384 33.22 -14.71 6.80
C VAL A 384 33.92 -14.15 5.57
N PHE A 385 33.38 -13.10 5.02
CA PHE A 385 34.00 -12.31 3.95
C PHE A 385 34.50 -11.01 4.58
N GLU A 386 35.78 -10.96 4.95
CA GLU A 386 36.35 -9.87 5.74
C GLU A 386 36.40 -8.55 4.96
N GLY A 387 36.76 -8.63 3.67
CA GLY A 387 36.94 -7.46 2.82
C GLY A 387 38.19 -6.68 3.14
N LYS A 388 38.18 -5.37 2.88
CA LYS A 388 39.31 -4.46 3.19
C LYS A 388 38.96 -3.57 4.38
N GLN A 389 40.01 -3.06 5.02
CA GLN A 389 39.87 -2.04 6.05
C GLN A 389 39.60 -0.69 5.44
N PHE A 390 38.74 0.09 6.09
CA PHE A 390 38.38 1.44 5.69
C PHE A 390 39.01 2.46 6.62
N THR A 391 39.56 3.53 6.03
CA THR A 391 40.03 4.71 6.71
C THR A 391 39.05 5.86 6.53
N ILE A 392 38.83 6.66 7.55
CA ILE A 392 37.96 7.81 7.51
C ILE A 392 38.62 8.89 6.65
N ASN A 393 37.97 9.24 5.52
CA ASN A 393 38.42 10.30 4.62
C ASN A 393 38.01 11.67 5.14
N GLU A 394 36.72 11.83 5.46
CA GLU A 394 36.16 13.10 5.88
C GLU A 394 35.10 12.87 6.96
N VAL A 395 34.99 13.83 7.91
CA VAL A 395 33.96 13.88 8.92
C VAL A 395 33.16 15.18 8.77
N GLY A 396 31.92 15.06 8.27
CA GLY A 396 31.00 16.16 8.08
C GLY A 396 30.01 16.29 9.24
N ILE A 397 29.53 17.52 9.47
CA ILE A 397 28.45 17.83 10.42
C ILE A 397 27.44 18.66 9.66
N THR A 398 26.15 18.35 9.82
CA THR A 398 25.06 19.09 9.19
C THR A 398 23.87 19.21 10.15
N GLY A 399 23.07 20.30 10.00
CA GLY A 399 21.86 20.52 10.80
C GLY A 399 22.07 21.28 12.11
N ASN A 400 23.32 21.64 12.45
CA ASN A 400 23.63 22.49 13.59
C ASN A 400 23.47 23.97 13.20
N GLN A 401 22.39 24.60 13.67
CA GLN A 401 22.11 26.02 13.40
C GLN A 401 22.44 26.93 14.58
N ARG A 402 22.40 26.41 15.80
CA ARG A 402 22.61 27.14 17.06
C ARG A 402 23.90 26.72 17.77
N VAL A 403 24.26 25.43 17.63
CA VAL A 403 25.47 24.88 18.27
C VAL A 403 26.63 25.01 17.32
N ASP A 404 27.70 25.63 17.76
CA ASP A 404 28.91 25.83 16.97
C ASP A 404 29.56 24.48 16.60
N ASP A 405 30.07 24.42 15.38
CA ASP A 405 30.72 23.22 14.81
C ASP A 405 31.87 22.72 15.68
N GLU A 406 32.67 23.63 16.26
CA GLU A 406 33.78 23.29 17.13
C GLU A 406 33.33 22.58 18.41
N VAL A 407 32.18 22.92 18.97
CA VAL A 407 31.62 22.27 20.15
C VAL A 407 31.27 20.82 19.84
N ILE A 408 30.70 20.60 18.65
CA ILE A 408 30.35 19.25 18.22
C ILE A 408 31.61 18.43 17.90
N ARG A 409 32.54 18.99 17.12
CA ARG A 409 33.78 18.31 16.71
C ARG A 409 34.61 17.83 17.91
N ARG A 410 34.61 18.57 18.98
CA ARG A 410 35.28 18.20 20.22
C ARG A 410 34.77 16.89 20.83
N GLU A 411 33.50 16.59 20.63
CA GLU A 411 32.81 15.42 21.17
C GLU A 411 32.80 14.24 20.18
N LEU A 412 33.34 14.42 18.96
CA LEU A 412 33.49 13.33 18.00
C LEU A 412 34.72 12.49 18.30
N TYR A 413 34.54 11.20 18.43
CA TYR A 413 35.61 10.22 18.64
C TYR A 413 36.22 9.69 17.33
N THR A 414 35.67 10.09 16.17
CA THR A 414 36.15 9.69 14.85
C THR A 414 36.81 10.88 14.15
N ARG A 415 38.00 10.69 13.57
CA ARG A 415 38.77 11.74 12.92
C ARG A 415 39.19 11.35 11.51
N PRO A 416 39.35 12.29 10.59
CA PRO A 416 39.92 12.03 9.27
C PRO A 416 41.34 11.42 9.39
N GLY A 417 41.63 10.42 8.58
CA GLY A 417 42.90 9.68 8.58
C GLY A 417 42.99 8.52 9.56
N GLU A 418 42.03 8.38 10.48
CA GLU A 418 41.96 7.24 11.39
C GLU A 418 41.24 6.06 10.74
N LEU A 419 41.53 4.86 11.23
CA LEU A 419 40.83 3.64 10.84
C LEU A 419 39.34 3.74 11.26
N TYR A 420 38.45 3.28 10.43
CA TYR A 420 37.03 3.19 10.80
C TYR A 420 36.85 2.26 12.01
N ASP A 421 36.19 2.75 13.02
CA ASP A 421 35.87 1.99 14.23
C ASP A 421 34.40 2.28 14.63
N ARG A 422 33.57 1.24 14.54
CA ARG A 422 32.16 1.33 14.91
C ARG A 422 31.95 1.67 16.39
N SER A 423 32.83 1.19 17.28
CA SER A 423 32.71 1.47 18.71
C SER A 423 32.87 2.96 19.03
N LEU A 424 33.75 3.66 18.30
CA LEU A 424 33.96 5.11 18.42
C LEU A 424 32.75 5.90 17.89
N LEU A 425 32.11 5.42 16.82
CA LEU A 425 30.83 6.01 16.35
C LEU A 425 29.73 5.88 17.39
N MET A 426 29.56 4.69 17.99
CA MET A 426 28.59 4.45 19.04
C MET A 426 28.88 5.30 20.30
N GLN A 427 30.14 5.52 20.62
CA GLN A 427 30.55 6.41 21.71
C GLN A 427 30.16 7.87 21.39
N THR A 428 30.40 8.33 20.15
CA THR A 428 30.00 9.65 19.68
C THR A 428 28.48 9.85 19.80
N ILE A 429 27.68 8.87 19.36
CA ILE A 429 26.20 8.93 19.47
C ILE A 429 25.78 9.13 20.93
N ARG A 430 26.34 8.36 21.87
CA ARG A 430 26.03 8.48 23.30
C ARG A 430 26.45 9.84 23.85
N THR A 431 27.62 10.32 23.51
CA THR A 431 28.14 11.61 23.98
C THR A 431 27.26 12.76 23.47
N LEU A 432 27.00 12.82 22.16
CA LEU A 432 26.14 13.85 21.57
C LEU A 432 24.70 13.78 22.13
N GLY A 433 24.16 12.59 22.33
CA GLY A 433 22.84 12.40 22.95
C GLY A 433 22.78 12.89 24.40
N SER A 434 23.89 12.80 25.15
CA SER A 434 23.97 13.25 26.55
C SER A 434 24.10 14.78 26.70
N LEU A 435 24.50 15.50 25.65
CA LEU A 435 24.61 16.96 25.68
C LEU A 435 23.27 17.68 25.85
N GLY A 436 22.16 17.04 25.51
CA GLY A 436 20.81 17.64 25.58
C GLY A 436 20.51 18.71 24.55
N HIS A 437 21.42 18.93 23.59
CA HIS A 437 21.25 19.89 22.50
C HIS A 437 20.59 19.29 21.27
N PHE A 438 20.64 17.97 21.11
CA PHE A 438 20.20 17.24 19.92
C PHE A 438 19.13 16.20 20.28
N ASN A 439 18.25 15.91 19.33
CA ASN A 439 17.28 14.82 19.42
C ASN A 439 18.03 13.47 19.43
N PRO A 440 18.08 12.72 20.54
CA PRO A 440 18.85 11.47 20.61
C PRO A 440 18.40 10.41 19.61
N GLU A 441 17.11 10.41 19.23
CA GLU A 441 16.55 9.45 18.26
C GLU A 441 16.98 9.75 16.83
N ALA A 442 17.39 11.01 16.54
CA ALA A 442 17.83 11.46 15.23
C ALA A 442 19.37 11.41 15.05
N ILE A 443 20.15 11.18 16.11
CA ILE A 443 21.62 11.12 16.01
C ILE A 443 22.02 9.78 15.38
N MET A 444 22.16 9.77 14.06
CA MET A 444 22.60 8.60 13.30
C MET A 444 23.58 9.02 12.21
N PRO A 445 24.84 8.53 12.22
CA PRO A 445 25.82 8.91 11.22
C PRO A 445 25.46 8.33 9.84
N ASP A 446 25.60 9.16 8.81
CA ASP A 446 25.52 8.73 7.41
C ASP A 446 26.93 8.33 6.94
N ILE A 447 27.12 7.04 6.69
CA ILE A 447 28.41 6.43 6.37
C ILE A 447 28.43 6.08 4.90
N LYS A 448 29.30 6.76 4.13
CA LYS A 448 29.37 6.61 2.67
C LYS A 448 30.78 6.21 2.24
N PRO A 449 30.98 5.01 1.70
CA PRO A 449 32.22 4.64 1.03
C PRO A 449 32.48 5.58 -0.18
N VAL A 450 33.70 6.11 -0.24
CA VAL A 450 34.16 6.95 -1.35
C VAL A 450 35.06 6.16 -2.30
N SER A 451 35.78 5.19 -1.76
CA SER A 451 36.57 4.21 -2.51
C SER A 451 36.53 2.85 -1.83
N ASN A 452 37.33 1.91 -2.31
CA ASN A 452 37.44 0.57 -1.70
C ASN A 452 38.11 0.56 -0.31
N GLU A 453 38.67 1.68 0.14
CA GLU A 453 39.45 1.78 1.40
C GLU A 453 39.16 3.09 2.15
N LEU A 454 38.33 3.98 1.61
CA LEU A 454 38.00 5.29 2.20
C LEU A 454 36.51 5.45 2.42
N VAL A 455 36.17 6.04 3.57
CA VAL A 455 34.76 6.28 3.95
C VAL A 455 34.59 7.70 4.48
N ASN A 456 33.51 8.36 4.06
CA ASN A 456 33.06 9.62 4.67
C ASN A 456 32.03 9.30 5.75
N VAL A 457 32.15 10.00 6.88
CA VAL A 457 31.20 9.93 8.00
C VAL A 457 30.55 11.31 8.15
N ASN A 458 29.26 11.41 7.89
CA ASN A 458 28.52 12.66 8.07
C ASN A 458 27.52 12.50 9.23
N TRP A 459 27.47 13.53 10.11
CA TRP A 459 26.59 13.59 11.27
C TRP A 459 25.44 14.57 10.97
N PRO A 460 24.29 14.08 10.48
CA PRO A 460 23.09 14.89 10.38
C PRO A 460 22.49 15.03 11.79
N LEU A 461 22.48 16.24 12.34
CA LEU A 461 22.01 16.52 13.68
C LEU A 461 20.67 17.28 13.63
N GLU A 462 19.76 16.94 14.52
CA GLU A 462 18.52 17.68 14.72
C GLU A 462 18.54 18.33 16.09
N GLU A 463 18.58 19.68 16.12
CA GLU A 463 18.63 20.42 17.37
C GLU A 463 17.29 20.38 18.09
N GLN A 464 17.32 20.19 19.41
CA GLN A 464 16.15 20.28 20.27
C GLN A 464 16.03 21.69 20.85
N ALA A 465 14.78 22.13 21.09
CA ALA A 465 14.54 23.31 21.91
C ALA A 465 14.93 23.01 23.36
N SER A 466 15.89 23.77 23.91
CA SER A 466 16.36 23.60 25.29
C SER A 466 15.38 24.15 26.34
N ASP A 467 14.31 24.83 25.94
CA ASP A 467 13.39 25.52 26.83
C ASP A 467 12.18 24.61 27.17
N GLN A 468 12.18 24.04 28.37
CA GLN A 468 11.02 23.38 28.93
C GLN A 468 10.31 24.35 29.91
N PHE A 469 9.15 24.85 29.52
CA PHE A 469 8.26 25.57 30.43
C PHE A 469 7.42 24.58 31.23
N ASN A 470 7.80 24.35 32.48
CA ASN A 470 6.97 23.60 33.46
C ASN A 470 5.98 24.54 34.13
N ILE A 471 4.71 24.56 33.69
CA ILE A 471 3.63 25.25 34.41
C ILE A 471 3.06 24.28 35.42
N ALA A 472 3.47 24.40 36.69
CA ALA A 472 2.88 23.69 37.78
C ALA A 472 1.72 24.55 38.37
N GLY A 473 0.48 24.22 37.99
CA GLY A 473 -0.71 24.81 38.61
C GLY A 473 -1.09 24.06 39.90
N GLY A 474 -0.76 24.62 41.09
CA GLY A 474 -1.24 24.09 42.36
C GLY A 474 -2.62 24.67 42.70
N TRP A 475 -3.64 23.83 42.82
CA TRP A 475 -4.91 24.21 43.49
C TRP A 475 -4.75 23.97 44.97
N GLY A 476 -4.56 25.04 45.70
CA GLY A 476 -4.69 25.01 47.16
C GLY A 476 -6.17 25.16 47.56
N SER A 477 -6.75 24.14 48.18
CA SER A 477 -8.01 24.28 48.88
C SER A 477 -7.72 25.03 50.19
N GLY A 478 -8.07 26.32 50.25
CA GLY A 478 -8.13 27.07 51.49
C GLY A 478 -9.25 26.49 52.38
N THR A 479 -8.90 26.16 53.62
CA THR A 479 -9.81 25.87 54.71
C THR A 479 -10.59 27.10 55.14
#